data_6e40571f477a5f13dc16de1b275878c9
#
_entry.id   6e40571f477a5f13dc16de1b275878c9
#
_cell.length_a   1.000
_cell.length_b   1.000
_cell.length_c   1.000
_cell.angle_alpha   90.00
_cell.angle_beta   90.00
_cell.angle_gamma   90.00
#
_symmetry.space_group_name_H-M   'P 1'
#
loop_
_entity.id
_entity.type
_entity.pdbx_description
1 polymer ?
#
loop_
_entity_poly.entity_id
_entity_poly.type
_entity_poly.pdbx_seq_one_letter_code
_entity_poly.pdbx_strand_id
1 'polypeptide(L)'
;YAKVHTCDFDVERNLTPGEDFYVAPLDTACGEVMVGAMICFDREFPESARILMLKGAELILVPNACPMEINRLSQLRARAYENMLAIATCNYPDSAPDCNGGSSVFDGVAYLPELDGSRNTCILQADGAEGVYRAELDLQQLRRYRESEVHGNASRRPQKYGLLTSERIEPPFIRSGYRR
;
A
#
# COMPACT_ATOMS: atom_id res chain seq x y z
N TYR A 1 1.71 -15.24 -0.51
CA TYR A 1 1.30 -14.31 0.56
C TYR A 1 -0.10 -14.64 1.03
N ALA A 2 -0.29 -14.78 2.33
CA ALA A 2 -1.59 -14.89 2.97
C ALA A 2 -1.99 -13.52 3.54
N LYS A 3 -3.23 -13.09 3.29
CA LYS A 3 -3.77 -11.81 3.78
C LYS A 3 -3.70 -11.76 5.31
N VAL A 4 -3.06 -10.73 5.85
CA VAL A 4 -2.88 -10.58 7.31
C VAL A 4 -4.15 -10.07 7.99
N HIS A 5 -4.83 -9.10 7.38
CA HIS A 5 -6.06 -8.54 7.90
C HIS A 5 -7.26 -9.10 7.13
N THR A 6 -7.84 -10.20 7.60
CA THR A 6 -9.08 -10.74 7.04
C THR A 6 -10.29 -9.91 7.49
N CYS A 7 -11.27 -9.75 6.62
CA CYS A 7 -12.53 -9.11 6.98
C CYS A 7 -13.35 -10.02 7.91
N ASP A 8 -14.12 -9.43 8.82
CA ASP A 8 -14.98 -10.18 9.75
C ASP A 8 -16.41 -10.41 9.20
N PHE A 9 -16.56 -10.31 7.89
CA PHE A 9 -17.81 -10.53 7.17
C PHE A 9 -17.58 -11.44 5.95
N ASP A 10 -18.66 -11.89 5.35
CA ASP A 10 -18.67 -12.83 4.23
C ASP A 10 -17.81 -14.07 4.47
N VAL A 11 -17.22 -14.60 3.42
CA VAL A 11 -16.40 -15.80 3.45
C VAL A 11 -15.10 -15.60 4.24
N GLU A 12 -14.58 -14.38 4.26
CA GLU A 12 -13.29 -14.08 4.91
C GLU A 12 -13.32 -14.28 6.42
N ARG A 13 -14.49 -14.13 7.06
CA ARG A 13 -14.65 -14.39 8.50
C ARG A 13 -14.25 -15.80 8.94
N ASN A 14 -14.22 -16.74 7.98
CA ASN A 14 -13.89 -18.15 8.23
C ASN A 14 -12.46 -18.50 7.79
N LEU A 15 -11.70 -17.53 7.26
CA LEU A 15 -10.33 -17.75 6.82
C LEU A 15 -9.35 -17.50 7.97
N THR A 16 -8.25 -18.23 7.95
CA THR A 16 -7.13 -17.99 8.85
C THR A 16 -6.30 -16.81 8.33
N PRO A 17 -6.09 -15.75 9.13
CA PRO A 17 -5.19 -14.66 8.77
C PRO A 17 -3.77 -15.14 8.51
N GLY A 18 -3.05 -14.42 7.65
CA GLY A 18 -1.61 -14.60 7.48
C GLY A 18 -0.83 -14.15 8.73
N GLU A 19 0.34 -14.71 8.91
CA GLU A 19 1.16 -14.48 10.12
C GLU A 19 2.13 -13.30 9.98
N ASP A 20 2.49 -12.90 8.74
CA ASP A 20 3.50 -11.86 8.51
C ASP A 20 3.35 -11.21 7.12
N PHE A 21 4.04 -10.10 6.95
CA PHE A 21 4.23 -9.41 5.68
C PHE A 21 5.55 -9.83 5.05
N TYR A 22 5.53 -10.17 3.76
CA TYR A 22 6.69 -10.69 3.05
C TYR A 22 7.12 -9.75 1.93
N VAL A 23 8.44 -9.67 1.72
CA VAL A 23 9.07 -9.00 0.60
C VAL A 23 9.97 -10.01 -0.10
N ALA A 24 9.93 -10.03 -1.41
CA ALA A 24 10.74 -10.92 -2.23
C ALA A 24 11.41 -10.14 -3.37
N PRO A 25 12.62 -10.55 -3.80
CA PRO A 25 13.23 -10.01 -5.00
C PRO A 25 12.47 -10.47 -6.25
N LEU A 26 12.32 -9.56 -7.19
CA LEU A 26 11.83 -9.81 -8.54
C LEU A 26 12.91 -9.42 -9.54
N ASP A 27 13.41 -10.39 -10.29
CA ASP A 27 14.34 -10.13 -11.39
C ASP A 27 13.60 -9.48 -12.55
N THR A 28 14.11 -8.35 -13.02
CA THR A 28 13.58 -7.62 -14.16
C THR A 28 14.68 -7.32 -15.19
N ALA A 29 14.28 -6.91 -16.40
CA ALA A 29 15.25 -6.47 -17.41
C ALA A 29 16.07 -5.23 -16.96
N CYS A 30 15.60 -4.49 -15.95
CA CYS A 30 16.28 -3.31 -15.40
C CYS A 30 16.97 -3.59 -14.06
N GLY A 31 17.13 -4.86 -13.67
CA GLY A 31 17.71 -5.30 -12.41
C GLY A 31 16.68 -5.78 -11.41
N GLU A 32 17.15 -6.15 -10.21
CA GLU A 32 16.32 -6.66 -9.13
C GLU A 32 15.48 -5.55 -8.50
N VAL A 33 14.23 -5.88 -8.19
CA VAL A 33 13.26 -5.01 -7.51
C VAL A 33 12.68 -5.73 -6.30
N MET A 34 12.69 -5.10 -5.14
CA MET A 34 12.09 -5.67 -3.92
C MET A 34 10.58 -5.43 -3.91
N VAL A 35 9.82 -6.50 -3.98
CA VAL A 35 8.36 -6.46 -4.11
C VAL A 35 7.68 -7.02 -2.87
N GLY A 36 6.76 -6.24 -2.29
CA GLY A 36 5.85 -6.65 -1.24
C GLY A 36 4.42 -6.80 -1.74
N ALA A 37 3.54 -7.34 -0.92
CA ALA A 37 2.12 -7.44 -1.22
C ALA A 37 1.25 -7.06 -0.03
N MET A 38 0.09 -6.47 -0.32
CA MET A 38 -1.05 -6.28 0.59
C MET A 38 -2.30 -6.75 -0.14
N ILE A 39 -3.22 -7.44 0.52
CA ILE A 39 -4.46 -7.85 -0.12
C ILE A 39 -5.61 -7.02 0.43
N CYS A 40 -6.23 -6.22 -0.44
CA CYS A 40 -7.47 -5.50 -0.19
C CYS A 40 -7.48 -4.80 1.20
N PHE A 41 -8.10 -5.40 2.22
CA PHE A 41 -8.25 -4.84 3.57
C PHE A 41 -6.92 -4.56 4.29
N ASP A 42 -5.81 -5.25 3.94
CA ASP A 42 -4.48 -4.93 4.49
C ASP A 42 -4.10 -3.45 4.30
N ARG A 43 -4.53 -2.82 3.20
CA ARG A 43 -4.21 -1.42 2.90
C ARG A 43 -4.86 -0.40 3.85
N GLU A 44 -5.96 -0.78 4.52
CA GLU A 44 -6.62 0.10 5.50
C GLU A 44 -5.72 0.39 6.72
N PHE A 45 -4.75 -0.49 6.98
CA PHE A 45 -3.83 -0.38 8.11
C PHE A 45 -2.50 0.23 7.66
N PRO A 46 -2.13 1.44 8.15
CA PRO A 46 -0.87 2.09 7.77
C PRO A 46 0.36 1.27 8.11
N GLU A 47 0.28 0.42 9.12
CA GLU A 47 1.33 -0.48 9.56
C GLU A 47 1.75 -1.47 8.46
N SER A 48 0.80 -1.94 7.65
CA SER A 48 1.05 -2.89 6.56
C SER A 48 2.10 -2.37 5.58
N ALA A 49 1.87 -1.20 5.00
CA ALA A 49 2.81 -0.59 4.07
C ALA A 49 4.12 -0.18 4.76
N ARG A 50 4.04 0.26 6.03
CA ARG A 50 5.22 0.63 6.81
C ARG A 50 6.13 -0.57 7.10
N ILE A 51 5.57 -1.72 7.46
CA ILE A 51 6.33 -2.95 7.69
C ILE A 51 6.99 -3.40 6.38
N LEU A 52 6.27 -3.38 5.26
CA LEU A 52 6.82 -3.73 3.96
C LEU A 52 7.98 -2.80 3.56
N MET A 53 7.84 -1.48 3.77
CA MET A 53 8.94 -0.53 3.54
C MET A 53 10.15 -0.84 4.41
N LEU A 54 9.95 -1.14 5.69
CA LEU A 54 11.03 -1.49 6.62
C LEU A 54 11.72 -2.82 6.25
N LYS A 55 11.01 -3.73 5.59
CA LYS A 55 11.56 -4.97 5.01
C LYS A 55 12.22 -4.73 3.64
N GLY A 56 12.26 -3.50 3.15
CA GLY A 56 12.98 -3.11 1.93
C GLY A 56 12.12 -3.03 0.66
N ALA A 57 10.80 -3.19 0.73
CA ALA A 57 9.95 -3.09 -0.46
C ALA A 57 10.15 -1.75 -1.21
N GLU A 58 10.26 -1.84 -2.52
CA GLU A 58 10.29 -0.71 -3.47
C GLU A 58 8.95 -0.58 -4.19
N LEU A 59 8.30 -1.71 -4.41
CA LEU A 59 6.97 -1.82 -5.00
C LEU A 59 6.08 -2.69 -4.12
N ILE A 60 4.85 -2.25 -3.87
CA ILE A 60 3.81 -3.05 -3.22
C ILE A 60 2.69 -3.31 -4.22
N LEU A 61 2.38 -4.60 -4.41
CA LEU A 61 1.25 -5.05 -5.23
C LEU A 61 0.02 -5.22 -4.35
N VAL A 62 -1.12 -4.67 -4.80
CA VAL A 62 -2.37 -4.68 -4.02
C VAL A 62 -3.50 -5.26 -4.86
N PRO A 63 -3.65 -6.60 -4.90
CA PRO A 63 -4.89 -7.19 -5.42
C PRO A 63 -6.06 -6.79 -4.53
N ASN A 64 -7.16 -6.37 -5.16
CA ASN A 64 -8.27 -5.72 -4.48
C ASN A 64 -9.62 -6.16 -5.06
N ALA A 65 -10.66 -6.16 -4.24
CA ALA A 65 -12.03 -6.44 -4.63
C ALA A 65 -12.98 -5.64 -3.72
N CYS A 66 -13.16 -4.35 -4.04
CA CYS A 66 -14.09 -3.48 -3.33
C CYS A 66 -14.33 -2.18 -4.11
N PRO A 67 -15.32 -1.37 -3.74
CA PRO A 67 -15.45 -0.02 -4.30
C PRO A 67 -14.21 0.83 -3.98
N MET A 68 -13.58 1.38 -5.01
CA MET A 68 -12.46 2.32 -4.90
C MET A 68 -13.01 3.75 -5.01
N GLU A 69 -13.03 4.46 -3.90
CA GLU A 69 -13.50 5.84 -3.80
C GLU A 69 -12.39 6.77 -3.29
N ILE A 70 -12.67 8.05 -3.18
CA ILE A 70 -11.66 9.07 -2.92
C ILE A 70 -10.80 8.80 -1.68
N ASN A 71 -11.38 8.27 -0.60
CA ASN A 71 -10.63 8.00 0.63
C ASN A 71 -9.65 6.84 0.44
N ARG A 72 -10.07 5.77 -0.22
CA ARG A 72 -9.23 4.59 -0.50
C ARG A 72 -8.12 4.89 -1.49
N LEU A 73 -8.42 5.66 -2.54
CA LEU A 73 -7.39 6.17 -3.46
C LEU A 73 -6.40 7.09 -2.74
N SER A 74 -6.89 7.95 -1.85
CA SER A 74 -6.04 8.83 -1.03
C SER A 74 -5.18 8.05 -0.04
N GLN A 75 -5.70 6.97 0.55
CA GLN A 75 -4.90 6.05 1.38
C GLN A 75 -3.72 5.48 0.58
N LEU A 76 -3.97 4.91 -0.60
CA LEU A 76 -2.91 4.34 -1.45
C LEU A 76 -1.85 5.39 -1.81
N ARG A 77 -2.28 6.59 -2.18
CA ARG A 77 -1.39 7.72 -2.45
C ARG A 77 -0.57 8.08 -1.21
N ALA A 78 -1.20 8.18 -0.03
CA ALA A 78 -0.52 8.47 1.22
C ALA A 78 0.49 7.37 1.59
N ARG A 79 0.12 6.08 1.43
CA ARG A 79 1.03 4.96 1.67
C ARG A 79 2.26 5.01 0.76
N ALA A 80 2.09 5.33 -0.54
CA ALA A 80 3.22 5.51 -1.45
C ALA A 80 4.11 6.66 -1.00
N TYR A 81 3.54 7.82 -0.71
CA TYR A 81 4.24 9.03 -0.31
C TYR A 81 5.01 8.86 1.01
N GLU A 82 4.32 8.47 2.09
CA GLU A 82 4.91 8.40 3.44
C GLU A 82 5.96 7.29 3.60
N ASN A 83 5.98 6.32 2.69
CA ASN A 83 6.92 5.20 2.68
C ASN A 83 7.96 5.31 1.55
N MET A 84 7.85 6.32 0.69
CA MET A 84 8.74 6.52 -0.47
C MET A 84 8.91 5.23 -1.28
N LEU A 85 7.78 4.64 -1.70
CA LEU A 85 7.72 3.42 -2.50
C LEU A 85 6.59 3.51 -3.53
N ALA A 86 6.62 2.64 -4.52
CA ALA A 86 5.54 2.52 -5.48
C ALA A 86 4.44 1.58 -4.96
N ILE A 87 3.18 1.88 -5.27
CA ILE A 87 2.04 1.01 -5.00
C ILE A 87 1.25 0.82 -6.29
N ALA A 88 1.02 -0.43 -6.68
CA ALA A 88 0.18 -0.80 -7.82
C ALA A 88 -1.02 -1.62 -7.34
N THR A 89 -2.22 -1.07 -7.53
CA THR A 89 -3.48 -1.72 -7.15
C THR A 89 -4.19 -2.23 -8.39
N CYS A 90 -4.62 -3.49 -8.34
CA CYS A 90 -5.50 -4.11 -9.33
C CYS A 90 -6.84 -4.42 -8.69
N ASN A 91 -7.91 -3.77 -9.16
CA ASN A 91 -9.28 -3.96 -8.69
C ASN A 91 -10.15 -4.57 -9.79
N TYR A 92 -11.23 -5.22 -9.41
CA TYR A 92 -12.22 -5.70 -10.37
C TYR A 92 -12.94 -4.53 -11.06
N PRO A 93 -13.39 -4.72 -12.32
CA PRO A 93 -14.13 -3.68 -13.05
C PRO A 93 -15.52 -3.41 -12.43
N ASP A 94 -16.18 -2.37 -12.92
CA ASP A 94 -17.53 -1.96 -12.46
C ASP A 94 -18.63 -2.98 -12.82
N SER A 95 -18.35 -3.91 -13.73
CA SER A 95 -19.22 -5.05 -14.05
C SER A 95 -19.19 -6.15 -12.99
N ALA A 96 -18.22 -6.14 -12.08
CA ALA A 96 -18.15 -7.09 -10.97
C ALA A 96 -18.94 -6.59 -9.75
N PRO A 97 -19.64 -7.49 -9.00
CA PRO A 97 -20.39 -7.11 -7.81
C PRO A 97 -19.51 -6.34 -6.80
N ASP A 98 -20.07 -5.25 -6.26
CA ASP A 98 -19.44 -4.41 -5.23
C ASP A 98 -18.06 -3.85 -5.61
N CYS A 99 -17.77 -3.74 -6.92
CA CYS A 99 -16.56 -3.16 -7.46
C CYS A 99 -16.87 -2.01 -8.41
N ASN A 100 -15.90 -1.16 -8.70
CA ASN A 100 -16.07 0.00 -9.57
C ASN A 100 -14.81 0.35 -10.38
N GLY A 101 -13.92 -0.62 -10.59
CA GLY A 101 -12.62 -0.36 -11.22
C GLY A 101 -11.70 0.44 -10.30
N GLY A 102 -11.08 1.50 -10.82
CA GLY A 102 -10.20 2.37 -10.06
C GLY A 102 -8.84 1.74 -9.75
N SER A 103 -8.40 0.75 -10.54
CA SER A 103 -7.02 0.26 -10.50
C SER A 103 -6.06 1.43 -10.64
N SER A 104 -4.99 1.46 -9.84
CA SER A 104 -4.15 2.65 -9.77
C SER A 104 -2.69 2.33 -9.48
N VAL A 105 -1.82 3.23 -9.94
CA VAL A 105 -0.39 3.19 -9.63
C VAL A 105 0.03 4.55 -9.09
N PHE A 106 0.60 4.54 -7.91
CA PHE A 106 1.22 5.69 -7.27
C PHE A 106 2.70 5.42 -7.06
N ASP A 107 3.55 6.42 -7.28
CA ASP A 107 4.94 6.36 -6.81
C ASP A 107 5.12 7.24 -5.55
N GLY A 108 6.21 7.03 -4.83
CA GLY A 108 6.50 7.78 -3.61
C GLY A 108 7.32 9.05 -3.84
N VAL A 109 7.64 9.40 -5.09
CA VAL A 109 8.52 10.52 -5.42
C VAL A 109 7.71 11.79 -5.56
N ALA A 110 7.62 12.58 -4.50
CA ALA A 110 6.82 13.81 -4.48
C ALA A 110 7.60 15.07 -4.87
N TYR A 111 8.89 15.12 -4.58
CA TYR A 111 9.75 16.28 -4.83
C TYR A 111 10.91 15.89 -5.73
N LEU A 112 11.21 16.75 -6.69
CA LEU A 112 12.34 16.60 -7.58
C LEU A 112 13.12 17.92 -7.61
N PRO A 113 14.46 17.89 -7.68
CA PRO A 113 15.27 19.11 -7.64
C PRO A 113 14.95 20.13 -8.73
N GLU A 114 14.46 19.66 -9.89
CA GLU A 114 14.11 20.46 -11.04
C GLU A 114 12.68 21.06 -10.99
N LEU A 115 11.88 20.70 -9.98
CA LEU A 115 10.50 21.18 -9.84
C LEU A 115 10.37 22.21 -8.71
N ASP A 116 9.60 23.24 -8.97
CA ASP A 116 9.13 24.16 -7.92
C ASP A 116 7.89 23.56 -7.24
N GLY A 117 8.08 23.01 -6.04
CA GLY A 117 7.05 22.35 -5.26
C GLY A 117 6.93 20.83 -5.51
N SER A 118 5.80 20.26 -5.16
CA SER A 118 5.55 18.84 -5.28
C SER A 118 4.89 18.46 -6.61
N ARG A 119 5.18 17.25 -7.10
CA ARG A 119 4.52 16.69 -8.28
C ARG A 119 3.30 15.82 -7.87
N ASN A 120 2.44 15.55 -8.84
CA ASN A 120 1.41 14.53 -8.70
C ASN A 120 2.06 13.14 -8.73
N THR A 121 1.89 12.37 -7.66
CA THR A 121 2.42 11.01 -7.53
C THR A 121 1.51 9.93 -8.15
N CYS A 122 0.38 10.31 -8.73
CA CYS A 122 -0.47 9.38 -9.46
C CYS A 122 0.09 9.14 -10.86
N ILE A 123 0.62 7.95 -11.11
CA ILE A 123 1.16 7.53 -12.41
C ILE A 123 0.04 7.05 -13.31
N LEU A 124 -0.93 6.32 -12.74
CA LEU A 124 -2.07 5.77 -13.44
C LEU A 124 -3.26 5.68 -12.49
N GLN A 125 -4.43 6.02 -12.99
CA GLN A 125 -5.72 5.70 -12.40
C GLN A 125 -6.65 5.28 -13.53
N ALA A 126 -7.03 4.00 -13.52
CA ALA A 126 -7.97 3.43 -14.47
C ALA A 126 -9.40 3.87 -14.14
N ASP A 127 -10.26 3.84 -15.13
CA ASP A 127 -11.72 3.96 -14.99
C ASP A 127 -12.36 2.65 -14.48
N GLY A 128 -13.67 2.48 -14.68
CA GLY A 128 -14.42 1.30 -14.29
C GLY A 128 -14.28 0.11 -15.25
N ALA A 129 -13.78 0.32 -16.47
CA ALA A 129 -13.77 -0.71 -17.50
C ALA A 129 -12.78 -1.84 -17.19
N GLU A 130 -13.12 -3.05 -17.68
CA GLU A 130 -12.16 -4.16 -17.73
C GLU A 130 -11.08 -3.87 -18.77
N GLY A 131 -9.81 -4.10 -18.41
CA GLY A 131 -8.72 -3.83 -19.33
C GLY A 131 -7.35 -4.18 -18.79
N VAL A 132 -6.35 -4.03 -19.65
CA VAL A 132 -4.93 -4.11 -19.31
C VAL A 132 -4.35 -2.70 -19.35
N TYR A 133 -3.89 -2.23 -18.22
CA TYR A 133 -3.33 -0.89 -18.06
C TYR A 133 -1.82 -0.98 -17.84
N ARG A 134 -1.06 -0.17 -18.57
CA ARG A 134 0.40 -0.11 -18.47
C ARG A 134 0.81 1.15 -17.72
N ALA A 135 1.68 0.97 -16.71
CA ALA A 135 2.35 2.06 -16.02
C ALA A 135 3.86 1.89 -16.07
N GLU A 136 4.59 2.99 -16.08
CA GLU A 136 6.05 3.01 -16.02
C GLU A 136 6.49 3.62 -14.70
N LEU A 137 7.43 2.96 -14.01
CA LEU A 137 7.99 3.38 -12.74
C LEU A 137 9.50 3.57 -12.90
N ASP A 138 10.01 4.78 -12.61
CA ASP A 138 11.45 5.03 -12.51
C ASP A 138 11.97 4.64 -11.12
N LEU A 139 12.37 3.38 -10.98
CA LEU A 139 12.89 2.86 -9.72
C LEU A 139 14.27 3.44 -9.37
N GLN A 140 15.05 3.86 -10.36
CA GLN A 140 16.33 4.54 -10.09
C GLN A 140 16.08 5.93 -9.50
N GLN A 141 15.09 6.66 -9.99
CA GLN A 141 14.66 7.92 -9.40
C GLN A 141 14.13 7.72 -7.98
N LEU A 142 13.31 6.69 -7.74
CA LEU A 142 12.81 6.33 -6.42
C LEU A 142 13.96 6.04 -5.44
N ARG A 143 14.98 5.31 -5.87
CA ARG A 143 16.17 4.99 -5.04
C ARG A 143 16.95 6.26 -4.68
N ARG A 144 17.23 7.12 -5.66
CA ARG A 144 17.89 8.42 -5.40
C ARG A 144 17.08 9.31 -4.47
N TYR A 145 15.75 9.33 -4.64
CA TYR A 145 14.86 10.08 -3.77
C TYR A 145 14.93 9.59 -2.32
N ARG A 146 14.92 8.27 -2.10
CA ARG A 146 15.09 7.67 -0.77
C ARG A 146 16.39 8.04 -0.07
N GLU A 147 17.46 8.24 -0.82
CA GLU A 147 18.77 8.62 -0.29
C GLU A 147 18.82 10.09 0.14
N SER A 148 18.06 10.96 -0.50
CA SER A 148 18.11 12.40 -0.30
C SER A 148 17.00 12.97 0.57
N GLU A 149 15.85 12.31 0.65
CA GLU A 149 14.68 12.83 1.35
C GLU A 149 14.76 12.60 2.88
N VAL A 150 14.24 13.54 3.66
CA VAL A 150 14.37 13.56 5.12
C VAL A 150 13.30 12.76 5.88
N HIS A 151 12.18 12.45 5.25
CA HIS A 151 11.14 11.63 5.90
C HIS A 151 11.38 10.12 5.70
N GLY A 152 10.43 9.27 6.00
CA GLY A 152 10.64 7.84 5.94
C GLY A 152 11.38 7.28 7.16
N ASN A 153 12.28 6.32 6.96
CA ASN A 153 12.88 5.60 8.09
C ASN A 153 13.93 6.42 8.88
N ALA A 154 14.65 7.31 8.22
CA ALA A 154 15.76 8.05 8.84
C ALA A 154 15.34 8.93 10.04
N SER A 155 14.14 9.51 9.98
CA SER A 155 13.62 10.41 11.02
C SER A 155 12.65 9.73 11.99
N ARG A 156 12.42 8.41 11.88
CA ARG A 156 11.54 7.68 12.79
C ARG A 156 12.13 7.60 14.20
N ARG A 157 11.23 7.56 15.17
CA ARG A 157 11.57 7.44 16.61
C ARG A 157 10.90 6.19 17.21
N PRO A 158 11.34 4.96 16.84
CA PRO A 158 10.67 3.70 17.22
C PRO A 158 10.43 3.54 18.72
N GLN A 159 11.35 4.03 19.55
CA GLN A 159 11.23 4.00 21.02
C GLN A 159 10.02 4.79 21.56
N LYS A 160 9.34 5.57 20.73
CA LYS A 160 8.11 6.29 21.07
C LYS A 160 6.83 5.60 20.58
N TYR A 161 6.95 4.51 19.82
CA TYR A 161 5.84 3.85 19.13
C TYR A 161 5.32 2.59 19.84
N GLY A 162 5.65 2.40 21.12
CA GLY A 162 5.25 1.20 21.86
C GLY A 162 3.73 0.93 21.90
N LEU A 163 2.90 1.98 21.82
CA LEU A 163 1.44 1.82 21.73
C LEU A 163 0.98 1.11 20.44
N LEU A 164 1.75 1.21 19.33
CA LEU A 164 1.40 0.53 18.08
C LEU A 164 1.52 -1.00 18.17
N THR A 165 2.28 -1.50 19.13
CA THR A 165 2.47 -2.93 19.36
C THR A 165 1.73 -3.43 20.60
N SER A 166 0.92 -2.59 21.23
CA SER A 166 0.12 -2.94 22.39
C SER A 166 -1.10 -3.75 21.97
N GLU A 167 -1.31 -4.89 22.60
CA GLU A 167 -2.52 -5.70 22.41
C GLU A 167 -3.73 -5.15 23.16
N ARG A 168 -3.54 -4.13 24.01
CA ARG A 168 -4.61 -3.51 24.77
C ARG A 168 -5.45 -2.62 23.88
N ILE A 169 -6.76 -2.90 23.86
CA ILE A 169 -7.76 -2.08 23.17
C ILE A 169 -8.52 -1.25 24.21
N GLU A 170 -8.52 0.05 24.04
CA GLU A 170 -9.19 0.99 24.91
C GLU A 170 -10.39 1.68 24.21
N PRO A 171 -11.47 1.99 24.93
CA PRO A 171 -12.49 2.88 24.43
C PRO A 171 -11.87 4.23 23.96
N PRO A 172 -12.47 4.92 22.94
CA PRO A 172 -13.79 4.66 22.33
C PRO A 172 -13.74 3.78 21.07
N PHE A 173 -12.56 3.27 20.65
CA PHE A 173 -12.35 2.61 19.36
C PHE A 173 -12.64 1.10 19.40
N ILE A 174 -13.49 0.66 20.30
CA ILE A 174 -13.89 -0.74 20.40
C ILE A 174 -15.23 -0.93 19.66
N ARG A 175 -15.21 -1.77 18.59
CA ARG A 175 -16.45 -2.18 17.92
C ARG A 175 -17.10 -3.31 18.70
N SER A 176 -18.39 -3.13 19.03
CA SER A 176 -19.19 -4.17 19.69
C SER A 176 -19.29 -5.41 18.81
N GLY A 177 -19.07 -6.59 19.39
CA GLY A 177 -19.14 -7.88 18.70
C GLY A 177 -17.93 -8.24 17.83
N TYR A 178 -16.88 -7.43 17.83
CA TYR A 178 -15.63 -7.80 17.16
C TYR A 178 -15.01 -9.04 17.86
N ARG A 179 -14.67 -10.04 17.07
CA ARG A 179 -13.96 -11.25 17.53
C ARG A 179 -12.52 -11.17 17.02
N ARG A 180 -11.57 -11.30 17.91
CA ARG A 180 -10.15 -11.48 17.60
C ARG A 180 -9.86 -12.92 17.25
#